data_59fa42d7b44dbb79f405ded5ac0ee7ef
#
_entry.id   59fa42d7b44dbb79f405ded5ac0ee7ef
#
_cell.length_a   1.000
_cell.length_b   1.000
_cell.length_c   1.000
_cell.angle_alpha   90.00
_cell.angle_beta   90.00
_cell.angle_gamma   90.00
#
_symmetry.space_group_name_H-M   'P 1'
#
loop_
_entity.id
_entity.type
_entity.pdbx_description
1 polymer ?
#
loop_
_entity_poly.entity_id
_entity_poly.type
_entity_poly.pdbx_seq_one_letter_code
_entity_poly.pdbx_strand_id
1 'polypeptide(L)'
;MIAIKSVNGKAPKIEPDTFDVSLFDLYSDSTGRSAETGEMIAHLIRSDIYKIELIYTGSASQIREIREIYSLSKSRMSLSVEFLDLDEYVTKTMYTGDRTQNTLRYTKLGDGRFSLSFSLTEY
;
A
#
# COMPACT_ATOMS: atom_id res chain seq x y z
N MET A 1 -5.66 -0.22 18.20
CA MET A 1 -6.04 -1.12 17.09
C MET A 1 -4.86 -1.31 16.15
N ILE A 2 -4.75 -2.48 15.56
CA ILE A 2 -3.68 -2.80 14.61
C ILE A 2 -4.08 -2.30 13.22
N ALA A 3 -3.19 -1.55 12.55
CA ALA A 3 -3.49 -0.98 11.23
C ALA A 3 -3.59 -2.07 10.14
N ILE A 4 -2.58 -2.92 10.05
CA ILE A 4 -2.57 -4.06 9.13
C ILE A 4 -2.66 -5.33 9.96
N LYS A 5 -3.79 -6.03 9.86
CA LYS A 5 -4.02 -7.24 10.64
C LYS A 5 -3.28 -8.44 10.06
N SER A 6 -3.32 -8.60 8.75
CA SER A 6 -2.58 -9.68 8.10
C SER A 6 -2.35 -9.41 6.62
N VAL A 7 -1.30 -10.03 6.09
CA VAL A 7 -0.97 -10.03 4.66
C VAL A 7 -0.76 -11.49 4.28
N ASN A 8 -1.65 -12.06 3.48
CA ASN A 8 -1.67 -13.48 3.13
C ASN A 8 -1.63 -14.40 4.36
N GLY A 9 -2.33 -13.99 5.42
CA GLY A 9 -2.39 -14.76 6.66
C GLY A 9 -1.25 -14.53 7.63
N LYS A 10 -0.27 -13.69 7.28
CA LYS A 10 0.86 -13.36 8.17
C LYS A 10 0.68 -11.95 8.74
N ALA A 11 0.76 -11.82 10.06
CA ALA A 11 0.70 -10.53 10.72
C ALA A 11 2.07 -9.87 10.72
N PRO A 12 2.19 -8.59 10.29
CA PRO A 12 3.43 -7.85 10.45
C PRO A 12 3.79 -7.72 11.93
N LYS A 13 5.08 -7.85 12.25
CA LYS A 13 5.54 -7.79 13.63
C LYS A 13 5.64 -6.37 14.19
N ILE A 14 5.70 -5.37 13.31
CA ILE A 14 5.75 -3.96 13.70
C ILE A 14 4.60 -3.21 13.06
N GLU A 15 4.19 -2.12 13.69
CA GLU A 15 3.16 -1.24 13.19
C GLU A 15 3.77 -0.19 12.25
N PRO A 16 3.05 0.23 11.21
CA PRO A 16 3.53 1.32 10.36
C PRO A 16 3.49 2.66 11.10
N ASP A 17 4.48 3.51 10.83
CA ASP A 17 4.48 4.88 11.33
C ASP A 17 3.46 5.74 10.59
N THR A 18 3.25 5.44 9.31
CA THR A 18 2.25 6.09 8.49
C THR A 18 1.32 5.04 7.91
N PHE A 19 0.03 5.26 8.06
CA PHE A 19 -1.02 4.40 7.51
C PHE A 19 -2.14 5.30 7.01
N ASP A 20 -2.12 5.58 5.71
CA ASP A 20 -3.12 6.43 5.07
C ASP A 20 -3.91 5.63 4.06
N VAL A 21 -5.23 5.62 4.23
CA VAL A 21 -6.16 4.95 3.31
C VAL A 21 -6.80 6.00 2.41
N SER A 22 -6.68 5.80 1.11
CA SER A 22 -7.27 6.66 0.11
C SER A 22 -8.22 5.84 -0.76
N LEU A 23 -9.21 6.50 -1.30
CA LEU A 23 -10.14 5.92 -2.27
C LEU A 23 -10.06 6.74 -3.55
N PHE A 24 -10.05 6.07 -4.69
CA PHE A 24 -10.06 6.76 -5.96
C PHE A 24 -10.94 6.03 -6.97
N ASP A 25 -11.31 6.74 -8.02
CA ASP A 25 -12.15 6.21 -9.10
C ASP A 25 -11.31 6.08 -10.36
N LEU A 26 -11.52 5.01 -11.09
CA LEU A 26 -10.84 4.76 -12.35
C LEU A 26 -11.77 5.11 -13.51
N TYR A 27 -11.33 6.02 -14.36
CA TYR A 27 -12.07 6.45 -15.55
C TYR A 27 -11.37 5.93 -16.81
N SER A 28 -12.14 5.79 -17.89
CA SER A 28 -11.58 5.42 -19.18
C SER A 28 -10.81 6.58 -19.81
N ASP A 29 -9.95 6.27 -20.79
CA ASP A 29 -9.18 7.28 -21.53
C ASP A 29 -10.08 8.23 -22.35
N SER A 30 -11.34 7.84 -22.61
CA SER A 30 -12.30 8.70 -23.31
C SER A 30 -12.97 9.73 -22.41
N THR A 31 -12.65 9.76 -21.11
CA THR A 31 -13.15 10.78 -20.18
C THR A 31 -12.59 12.16 -20.54
N GLY A 32 -13.47 13.14 -20.64
CA GLY A 32 -13.08 14.50 -20.97
C GLY A 32 -14.29 15.41 -21.10
N ARG A 33 -14.08 16.60 -21.67
CA ARG A 33 -15.17 17.55 -21.94
C ARG A 33 -15.56 17.49 -23.40
N SER A 34 -16.87 17.61 -23.67
CA SER A 34 -17.35 17.76 -25.04
C SER A 34 -16.89 19.09 -25.65
N ALA A 35 -16.35 19.03 -26.86
CA ALA A 35 -15.89 20.21 -27.58
C ALA A 35 -17.06 21.15 -27.98
N GLU A 36 -18.25 20.60 -28.15
CA GLU A 36 -19.44 21.37 -28.60
C GLU A 36 -20.17 22.02 -27.45
N THR A 37 -20.38 21.28 -26.34
CA THR A 37 -21.21 21.74 -25.24
C THR A 37 -20.41 22.15 -24.00
N GLY A 38 -19.13 21.77 -23.93
CA GLY A 38 -18.30 21.97 -22.75
C GLY A 38 -18.64 21.04 -21.57
N GLU A 39 -19.54 20.12 -21.76
CA GLU A 39 -19.94 19.20 -20.73
C GLU A 39 -18.84 18.15 -20.46
N MET A 40 -18.69 17.79 -19.19
CA MET A 40 -17.77 16.74 -18.79
C MET A 40 -18.32 15.38 -19.20
N ILE A 41 -17.54 14.64 -19.99
CA ILE A 41 -17.85 13.26 -20.34
C ILE A 41 -16.98 12.37 -19.48
N ALA A 42 -17.60 11.59 -18.59
CA ALA A 42 -16.89 10.70 -17.70
C ALA A 42 -17.35 9.26 -17.90
N HIS A 43 -16.40 8.38 -18.20
CA HIS A 43 -16.65 6.96 -18.35
C HIS A 43 -15.99 6.22 -17.17
N LEU A 44 -16.76 6.05 -16.10
CA LEU A 44 -16.30 5.40 -14.90
C LEU A 44 -16.14 3.89 -15.15
N ILE A 45 -14.92 3.37 -15.00
CA ILE A 45 -14.65 1.95 -15.11
C ILE A 45 -14.86 1.27 -13.76
N ARG A 46 -14.38 1.90 -12.69
CA ARG A 46 -14.42 1.34 -11.35
C ARG A 46 -14.35 2.46 -10.33
N SER A 47 -15.12 2.34 -9.24
CA SER A 47 -15.16 3.34 -8.18
C SER A 47 -14.66 2.79 -6.85
N ASP A 48 -14.28 3.66 -5.94
CA ASP A 48 -13.89 3.34 -4.58
C ASP A 48 -12.76 2.30 -4.49
N ILE A 49 -11.72 2.51 -5.30
CA ILE A 49 -10.54 1.67 -5.28
C ILE A 49 -9.66 2.08 -4.10
N TYR A 50 -9.31 1.14 -3.25
CA TYR A 50 -8.46 1.40 -2.10
C TYR A 50 -7.00 1.56 -2.49
N LYS A 51 -6.37 2.58 -1.92
CA LYS A 51 -4.93 2.78 -1.99
C LYS A 51 -4.44 3.11 -0.59
N ILE A 52 -3.46 2.35 -0.12
CA ILE A 52 -2.89 2.51 1.23
C ILE A 52 -1.44 2.94 1.10
N GLU A 53 -1.07 4.01 1.79
CA GLU A 53 0.32 4.44 1.88
C GLU A 53 0.87 4.04 3.23
N LEU A 54 2.01 3.36 3.23
CA LEU A 54 2.62 2.80 4.42
C LEU A 54 4.08 3.22 4.54
N ILE A 55 4.49 3.56 5.75
CA ILE A 55 5.90 3.79 6.08
C ILE A 55 6.19 2.99 7.35
N TYR A 56 7.13 2.05 7.26
CA TYR A 56 7.61 1.27 8.38
C TYR A 56 9.01 1.74 8.77
N THR A 57 9.27 1.84 10.07
CA THR A 57 10.60 2.19 10.59
C THR A 57 11.04 1.12 11.58
N GLY A 58 12.27 0.69 11.49
CA GLY A 58 12.79 -0.32 12.40
C GLY A 58 14.24 -0.69 12.12
N SER A 59 14.69 -1.77 12.76
CA SER A 59 16.02 -2.32 12.55
C SER A 59 16.10 -3.07 11.22
N ALA A 60 17.31 -3.45 10.80
CA ALA A 60 17.52 -4.16 9.54
C ALA A 60 16.70 -5.45 9.45
N SER A 61 16.64 -6.24 10.53
CA SER A 61 15.89 -7.49 10.54
C SER A 61 14.38 -7.24 10.43
N GLN A 62 13.87 -6.22 11.11
CA GLN A 62 12.45 -5.88 11.06
C GLN A 62 12.04 -5.42 9.66
N ILE A 63 12.82 -4.55 9.05
CA ILE A 63 12.54 -4.07 7.69
C ILE A 63 12.63 -5.21 6.68
N ARG A 64 13.58 -6.13 6.84
CA ARG A 64 13.71 -7.30 5.97
C ARG A 64 12.48 -8.19 6.05
N GLU A 65 11.93 -8.42 7.23
CA GLU A 65 10.70 -9.19 7.41
C GLU A 65 9.50 -8.52 6.73
N ILE A 66 9.39 -7.20 6.87
CA ILE A 66 8.32 -6.44 6.20
C ILE A 66 8.46 -6.54 4.68
N ARG A 67 9.66 -6.43 4.15
CA ARG A 67 9.89 -6.59 2.71
C ARG A 67 9.44 -7.96 2.20
N GLU A 68 9.72 -9.02 2.95
CA GLU A 68 9.33 -10.37 2.59
C GLU A 68 7.80 -10.56 2.61
N ILE A 69 7.14 -10.01 3.62
CA ILE A 69 5.68 -10.11 3.76
C ILE A 69 4.96 -9.46 2.56
N TYR A 70 5.45 -8.31 2.11
CA TYR A 70 4.84 -7.56 1.02
C TYR A 70 5.45 -7.83 -0.36
N SER A 71 6.32 -8.84 -0.49
CA SER A 71 6.97 -9.11 -1.77
C SER A 71 6.00 -9.78 -2.75
N LEU A 72 6.16 -9.43 -4.03
CA LEU A 72 5.43 -10.04 -5.14
C LEU A 72 6.38 -10.90 -5.96
N SER A 73 5.87 -11.93 -6.60
CA SER A 73 6.64 -12.82 -7.46
C SER A 73 5.77 -13.30 -8.62
N LYS A 74 6.36 -14.04 -9.55
CA LYS A 74 5.58 -14.63 -10.66
C LYS A 74 4.50 -15.58 -10.16
N SER A 75 4.73 -16.25 -9.02
CA SER A 75 3.77 -17.16 -8.40
C SER A 75 2.82 -16.44 -7.44
N ARG A 76 3.11 -15.19 -7.08
CA ARG A 76 2.32 -14.40 -6.15
C ARG A 76 2.26 -12.96 -6.64
N MET A 77 1.34 -12.70 -7.58
CA MET A 77 1.20 -11.39 -8.22
C MET A 77 0.31 -10.42 -7.45
N SER A 78 -0.37 -10.91 -6.42
CA SER A 78 -1.23 -10.09 -5.57
C SER A 78 -1.16 -10.56 -4.13
N LEU A 79 -1.57 -9.70 -3.22
CA LEU A 79 -1.58 -9.96 -1.78
C LEU A 79 -2.99 -9.82 -1.25
N SER A 80 -3.40 -10.73 -0.37
CA SER A 80 -4.65 -10.61 0.37
C SER A 80 -4.33 -9.85 1.66
N VAL A 81 -4.77 -8.60 1.75
CA VAL A 81 -4.45 -7.71 2.86
C VAL A 81 -5.70 -7.44 3.67
N GLU A 82 -5.63 -7.73 4.97
CA GLU A 82 -6.67 -7.36 5.92
C GLU A 82 -6.19 -6.15 6.70
N PHE A 83 -6.87 -5.02 6.53
CA PHE A 83 -6.47 -3.73 7.09
C PHE A 83 -7.63 -3.02 7.75
N LEU A 84 -7.30 -2.06 8.59
CA LEU A 84 -8.29 -1.25 9.30
C LEU A 84 -8.81 -0.15 8.38
N ASP A 85 -10.12 -0.16 8.13
CA ASP A 85 -10.83 0.91 7.42
C ASP A 85 -11.80 1.55 8.38
N LEU A 86 -11.46 2.75 8.87
CA LEU A 86 -12.17 3.49 9.90
C LEU A 86 -12.23 2.66 11.21
N ASP A 87 -13.35 2.02 11.51
CA ASP A 87 -13.56 1.28 12.75
C ASP A 87 -13.69 -0.23 12.56
N GLU A 88 -13.49 -0.75 11.35
CA GLU A 88 -13.61 -2.17 11.06
C GLU A 88 -12.50 -2.65 10.13
N TYR A 89 -12.27 -3.97 10.11
CA TYR A 89 -11.28 -4.58 9.24
C TYR A 89 -11.91 -5.02 7.93
N VAL A 90 -11.19 -4.72 6.84
CA VAL A 90 -11.62 -5.06 5.47
C VAL A 90 -10.49 -5.86 4.82
N THR A 91 -10.85 -6.89 4.07
CA THR A 91 -9.90 -7.69 3.31
C THR A 91 -10.02 -7.37 1.83
N LYS A 92 -8.92 -7.00 1.21
CA LYS A 92 -8.86 -6.71 -0.23
C LYS A 92 -7.64 -7.37 -0.85
N THR A 93 -7.78 -7.72 -2.14
CA THR A 93 -6.66 -8.19 -2.94
C THR A 93 -5.92 -6.97 -3.48
N MET A 94 -4.63 -6.86 -3.16
CA MET A 94 -3.85 -5.68 -3.47
C MET A 94 -2.51 -6.04 -4.09
N TYR A 95 -1.87 -5.07 -4.73
CA TYR A 95 -0.49 -5.20 -5.20
C TYR A 95 0.36 -4.06 -4.65
N THR A 96 1.65 -4.34 -4.48
CA THR A 96 2.60 -3.36 -3.95
C THR A 96 3.17 -2.55 -5.10
N GLY A 97 3.22 -1.23 -4.93
CA GLY A 97 3.95 -0.35 -5.83
C GLY A 97 5.45 -0.40 -5.56
N ASP A 98 6.17 0.58 -6.10
CA ASP A 98 7.61 0.70 -5.87
C ASP A 98 7.88 0.90 -4.38
N ARG A 99 8.94 0.24 -3.89
CA ARG A 99 9.33 0.31 -2.49
C ARG A 99 10.61 1.11 -2.37
N THR A 100 10.58 2.11 -1.49
CA THR A 100 11.74 2.96 -1.22
C THR A 100 12.24 2.67 0.18
N GLN A 101 13.52 2.34 0.30
CA GLN A 101 14.17 2.06 1.56
C GLN A 101 15.20 3.14 1.85
N ASN A 102 15.07 3.79 3.00
CA ASN A 102 15.96 4.84 3.43
C ASN A 102 16.72 4.43 4.67
N THR A 103 18.01 4.74 4.72
CA THR A 103 18.84 4.58 5.91
C THR A 103 18.72 5.83 6.75
N LEU A 104 18.07 5.72 7.92
CA LEU A 104 17.89 6.85 8.83
C LEU A 104 19.09 7.04 9.75
N ARG A 105 19.67 5.94 10.18
CA ARG A 105 20.84 5.94 11.05
C ARG A 105 21.64 4.68 10.78
N TYR A 106 22.95 4.83 10.68
CA TYR A 106 23.85 3.70 10.48
C TYR A 106 25.02 3.81 11.48
N THR A 107 25.36 2.70 12.12
CA THR A 107 26.52 2.64 13.01
C THR A 107 27.42 1.49 12.60
N LYS A 108 28.71 1.59 12.97
CA LYS A 108 29.68 0.52 12.68
C LYS A 108 29.38 -0.77 13.45
N LEU A 109 28.55 -0.68 14.50
CA LEU A 109 28.16 -1.84 15.32
C LEU A 109 26.96 -2.58 14.76
N GLY A 110 26.36 -2.11 13.65
CA GLY A 110 25.28 -2.78 12.97
C GLY A 110 23.88 -2.48 13.50
N ASP A 111 23.72 -1.57 14.44
CA ASP A 111 22.43 -1.19 15.03
C ASP A 111 21.81 0.02 14.31
N GLY A 112 21.70 -0.08 13.00
CA GLY A 112 21.11 0.98 12.19
C GLY A 112 19.59 1.08 12.31
N ARG A 113 19.05 2.22 11.86
CA ARG A 113 17.61 2.44 11.70
C ARG A 113 17.30 2.70 10.24
N PHE A 114 16.24 2.09 9.78
CA PHE A 114 15.84 2.16 8.38
C PHE A 114 14.34 2.42 8.27
N SER A 115 13.93 3.01 7.16
CA SER A 115 12.52 3.13 6.84
C SER A 115 12.24 2.49 5.49
N LEU A 116 11.04 1.93 5.36
CA LEU A 116 10.55 1.35 4.12
C LEU A 116 9.21 1.99 3.80
N SER A 117 9.11 2.68 2.66
CA SER A 117 7.87 3.31 2.23
C SER A 117 7.40 2.69 0.92
N PHE A 118 6.10 2.47 0.83
CA PHE A 118 5.46 1.92 -0.36
C PHE A 118 3.95 2.14 -0.29
N SER A 119 3.28 1.86 -1.38
CA SER A 119 1.82 1.91 -1.42
C SER A 119 1.26 0.55 -1.83
N LEU A 120 0.06 0.26 -1.32
CA LEU A 120 -0.74 -0.89 -1.74
C LEU A 120 -1.93 -0.36 -2.51
N THR A 121 -2.20 -0.93 -3.66
CA THR A 121 -3.34 -0.56 -4.49
C THR A 121 -4.21 -1.79 -4.70
N GLU A 122 -5.53 -1.62 -4.61
CA GLU A 122 -6.49 -2.70 -4.84
C GLU A 122 -6.35 -3.22 -6.27
N TYR A 123 -6.30 -4.53 -6.36
CA TYR A 123 -6.04 -5.23 -7.63
C TYR A 123 -7.25 -5.21 -8.56
#